data_3ed3bf9631c929c3038c9974210c99af
#
_entry.id   3ed3bf9631c929c3038c9974210c99af
#
_cell.length_a   1.000
_cell.length_b   1.000
_cell.length_c   1.000
_cell.angle_alpha   90.00
_cell.angle_beta   90.00
_cell.angle_gamma   90.00
#
_symmetry.space_group_name_H-M   'P 1'
#
loop_
_entity.id
_entity.type
_entity.pdbx_description
1 polymer ?
#
loop_
_entity_poly.entity_id
_entity_poly.type
_entity_poly.pdbx_seq_one_letter_code
_entity_poly.pdbx_strand_id
1 'polypeptide(L)'
;LASLELGPYNHFMQKEIHEQPKAIADTAEVLIDDAFHPEIFGEKAAEVFNDIHSIKILACGTSYYAGLTAKYWLESIAKIPCDVEIASEYRYRDVIADPKQLIVTISQSGETLDTMEALKYAQSLGHTHSLSICNVMESALPRESELVFYTRAGAEIGVASTKAFTTQLVALFGLSVTLGMLKGHVDATKQQNYLEQLRQLPGSIQHALNLEPQIVLWAQQFAKKSDALFLGRGIHYPVALEGALKLKEITYIHAEAYPAGELKHGPLALVDENMPVVVIAPHDRLLDKVKANMQEVSARGGELFVFADLDSNFTESEGVHVIRTPRHVGDLSPILHTIPVQLLSYHAALARGTDVDKPRNLAKSVTVE
;
A
#
# COMPACT_ATOMS: atom_id res chain seq x y z
N LEU A 1 8.50 12.79 22.76
CA LEU A 1 9.80 12.14 23.10
C LEU A 1 9.72 10.63 22.97
N ALA A 2 8.69 9.98 23.50
CA ALA A 2 8.52 8.52 23.42
C ALA A 2 8.48 7.99 21.96
N SER A 3 7.96 8.77 21.02
CA SER A 3 7.91 8.37 19.59
C SER A 3 9.29 8.32 18.92
N LEU A 4 10.30 8.95 19.53
CA LEU A 4 11.66 8.97 19.00
C LEU A 4 12.55 7.92 19.67
N GLU A 5 12.03 7.11 20.57
CA GLU A 5 12.75 6.07 21.28
C GLU A 5 12.42 4.70 20.69
N LEU A 6 13.41 3.80 20.65
CA LEU A 6 13.22 2.43 20.13
C LEU A 6 12.32 1.58 21.03
N GLY A 7 12.26 1.86 22.34
CA GLY A 7 11.54 1.01 23.28
C GLY A 7 12.10 -0.41 23.27
N PRO A 8 11.25 -1.45 23.21
CA PRO A 8 11.70 -2.85 23.23
C PRO A 8 12.23 -3.34 21.87
N TYR A 9 12.25 -2.50 20.85
CA TYR A 9 12.59 -2.89 19.49
C TYR A 9 14.08 -2.61 19.19
N ASN A 10 14.63 -3.37 18.25
CA ASN A 10 16.03 -3.24 17.85
C ASN A 10 16.23 -2.19 16.75
N HIS A 11 15.19 -1.87 15.99
CA HIS A 11 15.25 -0.93 14.87
C HIS A 11 13.94 -0.12 14.80
N PHE A 12 14.04 1.09 14.26
CA PHE A 12 12.85 1.93 14.03
C PHE A 12 11.86 1.29 13.07
N MET A 13 12.34 0.66 12.01
CA MET A 13 11.45 -0.06 11.08
C MET A 13 10.64 -1.14 11.81
N GLN A 14 11.27 -1.93 12.66
CA GLN A 14 10.56 -2.95 13.44
C GLN A 14 9.48 -2.32 14.33
N LYS A 15 9.85 -1.27 15.07
CA LYS A 15 8.92 -0.52 15.91
C LYS A 15 7.72 -0.03 15.09
N GLU A 16 8.00 0.58 13.94
CA GLU A 16 6.98 1.18 13.08
C GLU A 16 6.08 0.13 12.42
N ILE A 17 6.60 -1.05 12.09
CA ILE A 17 5.78 -2.19 11.67
C ILE A 17 4.82 -2.60 12.80
N HIS A 18 5.31 -2.72 14.03
CA HIS A 18 4.50 -3.13 15.19
C HIS A 18 3.57 -2.04 15.70
N GLU A 19 3.78 -0.78 15.33
CA GLU A 19 2.86 0.32 15.64
C GLU A 19 1.62 0.34 14.74
N GLN A 20 1.57 -0.45 13.69
CA GLN A 20 0.50 -0.35 12.69
C GLN A 20 -0.91 -0.60 13.24
N PRO A 21 -1.17 -1.52 14.18
CA PRO A 21 -2.51 -1.62 14.76
C PRO A 21 -2.99 -0.28 15.35
N LYS A 22 -2.13 0.40 16.11
CA LYS A 22 -2.44 1.70 16.69
C LYS A 22 -2.54 2.80 15.64
N ALA A 23 -1.57 2.88 14.74
CA ALA A 23 -1.55 3.91 13.69
C ALA A 23 -2.79 3.80 12.78
N ILE A 24 -3.17 2.60 12.39
CA ILE A 24 -4.37 2.34 11.60
C ILE A 24 -5.63 2.73 12.37
N ALA A 25 -5.72 2.39 13.66
CA ALA A 25 -6.83 2.78 14.51
C ALA A 25 -6.95 4.31 14.61
N ASP A 26 -5.83 5.01 14.79
CA ASP A 26 -5.81 6.47 14.90
C ASP A 26 -6.25 7.15 13.58
N THR A 27 -5.81 6.63 12.44
CA THR A 27 -6.26 7.13 11.13
C THR A 27 -7.75 6.86 10.90
N ALA A 28 -8.20 5.66 11.25
CA ALA A 28 -9.59 5.23 11.07
C ALA A 28 -10.56 5.94 12.01
N GLU A 29 -10.10 6.39 13.18
CA GLU A 29 -10.94 7.03 14.19
C GLU A 29 -11.74 8.21 13.62
N VAL A 30 -11.08 9.08 12.85
CA VAL A 30 -11.73 10.24 12.21
C VAL A 30 -12.81 9.77 11.23
N LEU A 31 -12.53 8.74 10.45
CA LEU A 31 -13.48 8.18 9.49
C LEU A 31 -14.68 7.56 10.17
N ILE A 32 -14.46 6.87 11.29
CA ILE A 32 -15.50 6.18 12.04
C ILE A 32 -16.37 7.18 12.80
N ASP A 33 -15.76 8.12 13.52
CA ASP A 33 -16.47 9.07 14.38
C ASP A 33 -17.42 9.97 13.58
N ASP A 34 -16.98 10.42 12.40
CA ASP A 34 -17.79 11.28 11.53
C ASP A 34 -18.48 10.49 10.41
N ALA A 35 -18.49 9.16 10.48
CA ALA A 35 -19.18 8.26 9.56
C ALA A 35 -18.96 8.61 8.08
N PHE A 36 -17.70 8.83 7.70
CA PHE A 36 -17.29 9.19 6.34
C PHE A 36 -17.84 10.53 5.84
N HIS A 37 -18.16 11.45 6.73
CA HIS A 37 -18.64 12.78 6.32
C HIS A 37 -17.57 13.52 5.49
N PRO A 38 -17.95 14.22 4.40
CA PRO A 38 -16.98 14.88 3.52
C PRO A 38 -16.05 15.90 4.21
N GLU A 39 -16.54 16.57 5.25
CA GLU A 39 -15.76 17.58 6.00
C GLU A 39 -14.47 17.01 6.62
N ILE A 40 -14.38 15.67 6.75
CA ILE A 40 -13.15 14.99 7.18
C ILE A 40 -11.97 15.39 6.28
N PHE A 41 -12.24 15.64 5.00
CA PHE A 41 -11.23 16.01 4.00
C PHE A 41 -11.04 17.52 3.83
N GLY A 42 -11.79 18.33 4.56
CA GLY A 42 -11.73 19.77 4.52
C GLY A 42 -13.11 20.39 4.44
N GLU A 43 -13.21 21.65 4.82
CA GLU A 43 -14.47 22.39 4.92
C GLU A 43 -15.21 22.45 3.57
N LYS A 44 -14.46 22.57 2.47
CA LYS A 44 -15.03 22.66 1.10
C LYS A 44 -15.19 21.30 0.41
N ALA A 45 -14.93 20.20 1.11
CA ALA A 45 -14.85 18.89 0.46
C ALA A 45 -16.17 18.47 -0.22
N ALA A 46 -17.32 18.70 0.41
CA ALA A 46 -18.61 18.35 -0.17
C ALA A 46 -18.83 19.09 -1.52
N GLU A 47 -18.51 20.37 -1.58
CA GLU A 47 -18.62 21.18 -2.80
C GLU A 47 -17.67 20.66 -3.88
N VAL A 48 -16.40 20.41 -3.54
CA VAL A 48 -15.39 19.92 -4.46
C VAL A 48 -15.77 18.53 -4.98
N PHE A 49 -16.14 17.62 -4.11
CA PHE A 49 -16.49 16.25 -4.48
C PHE A 49 -17.74 16.17 -5.35
N ASN A 50 -18.69 17.08 -5.17
CA ASN A 50 -19.86 17.16 -6.04
C ASN A 50 -19.53 17.72 -7.43
N ASP A 51 -18.49 18.54 -7.55
CA ASP A 51 -18.08 19.16 -8.81
C ASP A 51 -17.24 18.24 -9.69
N ILE A 52 -16.51 17.30 -9.13
CA ILE A 52 -15.59 16.42 -9.86
C ILE A 52 -16.27 15.15 -10.39
N HIS A 53 -15.76 14.63 -11.51
CA HIS A 53 -16.23 13.35 -12.07
C HIS A 53 -15.10 12.35 -12.36
N SER A 54 -13.84 12.71 -12.08
CA SER A 54 -12.70 11.81 -12.19
C SER A 54 -11.60 12.20 -11.19
N ILE A 55 -10.65 11.30 -11.00
CA ILE A 55 -9.53 11.50 -10.08
C ILE A 55 -8.22 11.15 -10.79
N LYS A 56 -7.20 11.98 -10.55
CA LYS A 56 -5.81 11.72 -10.90
C LYS A 56 -5.00 11.67 -9.61
N ILE A 57 -4.37 10.53 -9.33
CA ILE A 57 -3.46 10.39 -8.18
C ILE A 57 -2.02 10.58 -8.67
N LEU A 58 -1.27 11.44 -8.00
CA LEU A 58 0.14 11.74 -8.29
C LEU A 58 0.98 11.42 -7.05
N ALA A 59 1.94 10.53 -7.18
CA ALA A 59 2.79 10.12 -6.06
C ALA A 59 4.07 9.43 -6.56
N CYS A 60 4.97 9.17 -5.63
CA CYS A 60 6.23 8.49 -5.87
C CYS A 60 6.36 7.27 -4.95
N GLY A 61 7.07 6.23 -5.41
CA GLY A 61 7.47 5.08 -4.59
C GLY A 61 6.29 4.38 -3.92
N THR A 62 6.43 4.14 -2.63
CA THR A 62 5.40 3.48 -1.80
C THR A 62 4.04 4.19 -1.89
N SER A 63 4.04 5.52 -1.89
CA SER A 63 2.81 6.31 -2.02
C SER A 63 2.15 6.13 -3.40
N TYR A 64 2.94 5.93 -4.45
CA TYR A 64 2.42 5.57 -5.76
C TYR A 64 1.70 4.21 -5.72
N TYR A 65 2.25 3.23 -5.00
CA TYR A 65 1.59 1.93 -4.83
C TYR A 65 0.31 2.02 -3.99
N ALA A 66 0.28 2.92 -3.01
CA ALA A 66 -0.97 3.23 -2.31
C ALA A 66 -2.03 3.77 -3.28
N GLY A 67 -1.63 4.64 -4.19
CA GLY A 67 -2.51 5.16 -5.24
C GLY A 67 -3.03 4.06 -6.18
N LEU A 68 -2.17 3.15 -6.60
CA LEU A 68 -2.57 2.01 -7.43
C LEU A 68 -3.62 1.14 -6.74
N THR A 69 -3.48 0.94 -5.44
CA THR A 69 -4.47 0.21 -4.63
C THR A 69 -5.79 0.97 -4.59
N ALA A 70 -5.73 2.28 -4.33
CA ALA A 70 -6.90 3.14 -4.23
C ALA A 70 -7.73 3.20 -5.50
N LYS A 71 -7.09 3.08 -6.67
CA LYS A 71 -7.81 3.04 -7.96
C LYS A 71 -8.89 1.96 -7.94
N TYR A 72 -8.58 0.78 -7.42
CA TYR A 72 -9.57 -0.30 -7.33
C TYR A 72 -10.76 0.09 -6.46
N TRP A 73 -10.52 0.69 -5.30
CA TRP A 73 -11.59 1.14 -4.41
C TRP A 73 -12.41 2.28 -5.01
N LEU A 74 -11.75 3.28 -5.57
CA LEU A 74 -12.43 4.44 -6.16
C LEU A 74 -13.34 4.03 -7.31
N GLU A 75 -12.92 3.08 -8.13
CA GLU A 75 -13.72 2.62 -9.26
C GLU A 75 -14.80 1.61 -8.84
N SER A 76 -14.51 0.72 -7.87
CA SER A 76 -15.51 -0.28 -7.43
C SER A 76 -16.51 0.27 -6.42
N ILE A 77 -16.10 1.10 -5.48
CA ILE A 77 -16.97 1.63 -4.41
C ILE A 77 -17.62 2.94 -4.82
N ALA A 78 -16.85 3.89 -5.33
CA ALA A 78 -17.35 5.21 -5.69
C ALA A 78 -17.82 5.33 -7.14
N LYS A 79 -17.47 4.36 -7.99
CA LYS A 79 -17.78 4.38 -9.43
C LYS A 79 -17.28 5.64 -10.12
N ILE A 80 -16.10 6.11 -9.68
CA ILE A 80 -15.47 7.29 -10.25
C ILE A 80 -14.18 6.88 -10.96
N PRO A 81 -13.97 7.30 -12.23
CA PRO A 81 -12.75 6.96 -12.96
C PRO A 81 -11.51 7.52 -12.25
N CYS A 82 -10.47 6.71 -12.14
CA CYS A 82 -9.23 7.08 -11.47
C CYS A 82 -8.02 6.64 -12.27
N ASP A 83 -7.13 7.59 -12.55
CA ASP A 83 -5.80 7.32 -13.07
C ASP A 83 -4.76 7.59 -12.00
N VAL A 84 -3.67 6.83 -12.04
CA VAL A 84 -2.56 6.96 -11.10
C VAL A 84 -1.27 7.11 -11.90
N GLU A 85 -0.50 8.17 -11.64
CA GLU A 85 0.75 8.40 -12.34
C GLU A 85 1.89 8.65 -11.36
N ILE A 86 3.07 8.21 -11.78
CA ILE A 86 4.32 8.56 -11.09
C ILE A 86 4.54 10.07 -11.28
N ALA A 87 4.70 10.78 -10.17
CA ALA A 87 4.78 12.23 -10.18
C ALA A 87 5.96 12.75 -11.01
N SER A 88 7.11 12.08 -10.96
CA SER A 88 8.29 12.48 -11.74
C SER A 88 8.08 12.37 -13.26
N GLU A 89 7.19 11.48 -13.72
CA GLU A 89 6.84 11.38 -15.14
C GLU A 89 5.77 12.41 -15.53
N TYR A 90 4.74 12.56 -14.69
CA TYR A 90 3.65 13.50 -14.95
C TYR A 90 4.15 14.92 -15.14
N ARG A 91 5.09 15.37 -14.32
CA ARG A 91 5.56 16.76 -14.33
C ARG A 91 6.25 17.18 -15.63
N TYR A 92 6.67 16.24 -16.47
CA TYR A 92 7.42 16.52 -17.69
C TYR A 92 6.70 16.14 -18.99
N ARG A 93 5.58 15.44 -18.92
CA ARG A 93 4.85 15.05 -20.12
C ARG A 93 3.79 16.08 -20.51
N ASP A 94 3.34 16.04 -21.74
CA ASP A 94 2.18 16.81 -22.18
C ASP A 94 0.90 16.16 -21.62
N VAL A 95 0.12 16.94 -20.90
CA VAL A 95 -1.10 16.47 -20.23
C VAL A 95 -2.30 17.19 -20.81
N ILE A 96 -3.37 16.45 -21.08
CA ILE A 96 -4.68 17.01 -21.40
C ILE A 96 -5.39 17.27 -20.08
N ALA A 97 -5.55 18.54 -19.73
CA ALA A 97 -6.17 18.94 -18.46
C ALA A 97 -7.69 18.74 -18.49
N ASP A 98 -8.23 18.31 -17.36
CA ASP A 98 -9.67 18.23 -17.13
C ASP A 98 -10.00 18.98 -15.83
N PRO A 99 -10.65 20.17 -15.90
CA PRO A 99 -10.95 20.95 -14.70
C PRO A 99 -11.92 20.28 -13.74
N LYS A 100 -12.63 19.23 -14.17
CA LYS A 100 -13.51 18.42 -13.33
C LYS A 100 -12.82 17.18 -12.74
N GLN A 101 -11.50 17.13 -12.81
CA GLN A 101 -10.69 16.08 -12.23
C GLN A 101 -10.07 16.55 -10.91
N LEU A 102 -10.25 15.75 -9.85
CA LEU A 102 -9.57 15.98 -8.58
C LEU A 102 -8.13 15.46 -8.68
N ILE A 103 -7.17 16.31 -8.36
CA ILE A 103 -5.77 15.90 -8.20
C ILE A 103 -5.56 15.47 -6.76
N VAL A 104 -5.18 14.21 -6.56
CA VAL A 104 -4.85 13.68 -5.22
C VAL A 104 -3.36 13.44 -5.16
N THR A 105 -2.68 14.06 -4.20
CA THR A 105 -1.28 13.80 -3.91
C THR A 105 -1.16 13.00 -2.62
N ILE A 106 -0.20 12.09 -2.57
CA ILE A 106 0.05 11.23 -1.42
C ILE A 106 1.53 11.34 -1.07
N SER A 107 1.84 11.69 0.17
CA SER A 107 3.23 11.81 0.62
C SER A 107 3.29 11.67 2.15
N GLN A 108 4.24 10.86 2.64
CA GLN A 108 4.46 10.76 4.09
C GLN A 108 4.99 12.09 4.63
N SER A 109 6.02 12.64 4.02
CA SER A 109 6.68 13.88 4.47
C SER A 109 5.93 15.15 4.09
N GLY A 110 5.16 15.11 2.99
CA GLY A 110 4.58 16.30 2.40
C GLY A 110 5.60 17.23 1.70
N GLU A 111 6.85 16.79 1.58
CA GLU A 111 7.96 17.57 1.02
C GLU A 111 8.61 16.89 -0.19
N THR A 112 7.99 15.86 -0.77
CA THR A 112 8.52 15.18 -1.95
C THR A 112 8.51 16.11 -3.15
N LEU A 113 9.69 16.44 -3.66
CA LEU A 113 9.83 17.46 -4.71
C LEU A 113 9.05 17.11 -5.98
N ASP A 114 9.21 15.89 -6.49
CA ASP A 114 8.51 15.48 -7.72
C ASP A 114 6.99 15.59 -7.59
N THR A 115 6.45 15.21 -6.45
CA THR A 115 5.01 15.28 -6.17
C THR A 115 4.54 16.75 -6.09
N MET A 116 5.32 17.59 -5.43
CA MET A 116 5.04 19.03 -5.34
C MET A 116 5.02 19.67 -6.73
N GLU A 117 6.05 19.41 -7.53
CA GLU A 117 6.16 19.96 -8.87
C GLU A 117 5.08 19.43 -9.81
N ALA A 118 4.68 18.17 -9.65
CA ALA A 118 3.55 17.60 -10.40
C ALA A 118 2.24 18.31 -10.06
N LEU A 119 1.99 18.60 -8.77
CA LEU A 119 0.81 19.36 -8.35
C LEU A 119 0.82 20.78 -8.95
N LYS A 120 1.94 21.47 -8.87
CA LYS A 120 2.08 22.82 -9.45
C LYS A 120 1.87 22.81 -10.97
N TYR A 121 2.38 21.80 -11.65
CA TYR A 121 2.16 21.62 -13.08
C TYR A 121 0.67 21.44 -13.38
N ALA A 122 -0.01 20.55 -12.65
CA ALA A 122 -1.46 20.37 -12.81
C ALA A 122 -2.23 21.68 -12.59
N GLN A 123 -1.89 22.45 -11.56
CA GLN A 123 -2.50 23.75 -11.29
C GLN A 123 -2.27 24.73 -12.44
N SER A 124 -1.07 24.75 -13.01
CA SER A 124 -0.74 25.60 -14.17
C SER A 124 -1.56 25.25 -15.42
N LEU A 125 -2.04 24.01 -15.52
CA LEU A 125 -2.88 23.53 -16.61
C LEU A 125 -4.38 23.79 -16.39
N GLY A 126 -4.76 24.34 -15.23
CA GLY A 126 -6.15 24.68 -14.91
C GLY A 126 -6.86 23.74 -13.95
N HIS A 127 -6.16 22.76 -13.38
CA HIS A 127 -6.73 21.94 -12.31
C HIS A 127 -6.85 22.76 -11.02
N THR A 128 -8.08 23.05 -10.59
CA THR A 128 -8.34 23.87 -9.40
C THR A 128 -8.60 23.01 -8.15
N HIS A 129 -9.02 21.77 -8.32
CA HIS A 129 -9.37 20.88 -7.22
C HIS A 129 -8.21 19.95 -6.88
N SER A 130 -7.78 20.00 -5.62
CA SER A 130 -6.69 19.16 -5.12
C SER A 130 -6.93 18.70 -3.69
N LEU A 131 -6.49 17.47 -3.39
CA LEU A 131 -6.50 16.89 -2.07
C LEU A 131 -5.10 16.33 -1.79
N SER A 132 -4.52 16.69 -0.65
CA SER A 132 -3.28 16.09 -0.16
C SER A 132 -3.56 15.10 0.97
N ILE A 133 -3.05 13.88 0.83
CA ILE A 133 -3.02 12.87 1.90
C ILE A 133 -1.59 12.83 2.42
N CYS A 134 -1.38 13.26 3.65
CA CYS A 134 -0.06 13.53 4.20
C CYS A 134 0.00 13.17 5.69
N ASN A 135 1.19 12.83 6.19
CA ASN A 135 1.39 12.55 7.60
C ASN A 135 1.96 13.74 8.38
N VAL A 136 2.77 14.58 7.74
CA VAL A 136 3.42 15.72 8.39
C VAL A 136 2.57 16.97 8.25
N MET A 137 2.09 17.49 9.39
CA MET A 137 1.29 18.71 9.42
C MET A 137 2.11 19.93 8.98
N GLU A 138 1.45 20.88 8.32
CA GLU A 138 2.04 22.16 7.87
C GLU A 138 3.21 22.00 6.89
N SER A 139 3.36 20.83 6.29
CA SER A 139 4.33 20.60 5.21
C SER A 139 3.88 21.24 3.89
N ALA A 140 4.72 21.18 2.86
CA ALA A 140 4.50 21.95 1.63
C ALA A 140 3.28 21.51 0.83
N LEU A 141 3.07 20.20 0.64
CA LEU A 141 1.93 19.68 -0.13
C LEU A 141 0.58 20.08 0.47
N PRO A 142 0.33 19.93 1.79
CA PRO A 142 -0.90 20.44 2.39
C PRO A 142 -1.14 21.93 2.16
N ARG A 143 -0.09 22.75 2.25
CA ARG A 143 -0.22 24.20 2.04
C ARG A 143 -0.62 24.57 0.62
N GLU A 144 -0.22 23.77 -0.37
CA GLU A 144 -0.52 24.00 -1.79
C GLU A 144 -1.82 23.35 -2.25
N SER A 145 -2.51 22.61 -1.38
CA SER A 145 -3.71 21.86 -1.71
C SER A 145 -4.97 22.52 -1.16
N GLU A 146 -6.07 22.40 -1.90
CA GLU A 146 -7.37 22.90 -1.48
C GLU A 146 -7.94 22.11 -0.31
N LEU A 147 -7.79 20.79 -0.34
CA LEU A 147 -8.24 19.84 0.68
C LEU A 147 -7.07 19.09 1.26
N VAL A 148 -7.17 18.68 2.52
CA VAL A 148 -6.11 17.95 3.22
C VAL A 148 -6.72 16.87 4.11
N PHE A 149 -6.07 15.71 4.12
CA PHE A 149 -6.31 14.66 5.10
C PHE A 149 -4.97 14.26 5.72
N TYR A 150 -4.86 14.35 7.05
CA TYR A 150 -3.68 13.90 7.79
C TYR A 150 -3.87 12.48 8.30
N THR A 151 -2.87 11.62 8.01
CA THR A 151 -2.95 10.19 8.34
C THR A 151 -2.73 9.90 9.83
N ARG A 152 -2.10 10.81 10.57
CA ARG A 152 -1.85 10.68 12.01
C ARG A 152 -1.08 9.40 12.37
N ALA A 153 -0.15 9.01 11.52
CA ALA A 153 0.66 7.80 11.74
C ALA A 153 1.75 7.97 12.81
N GLY A 154 1.97 9.20 13.27
CA GLY A 154 3.12 9.52 14.11
C GLY A 154 4.41 9.59 13.30
N ALA A 155 5.53 9.83 13.95
CA ALA A 155 6.82 9.92 13.29
C ALA A 155 7.22 8.57 12.69
N GLU A 156 7.69 8.59 11.43
CA GLU A 156 8.28 7.43 10.77
C GLU A 156 9.74 7.74 10.46
N ILE A 157 10.64 7.08 11.18
CA ILE A 157 12.08 7.36 11.16
C ILE A 157 12.81 6.44 10.19
N GLY A 158 12.44 5.15 10.14
CA GLY A 158 13.00 4.22 9.16
C GLY A 158 12.84 4.75 7.75
N VAL A 159 13.90 4.66 6.93
CA VAL A 159 13.88 5.17 5.56
C VAL A 159 12.82 4.44 4.74
N ALA A 160 12.73 3.12 4.85
CA ALA A 160 11.69 2.33 4.20
C ALA A 160 10.34 2.56 4.89
N SER A 161 9.36 3.04 4.15
CA SER A 161 8.02 3.32 4.68
C SER A 161 7.26 2.03 5.03
N THR A 162 6.58 2.03 6.16
CA THR A 162 5.74 0.91 6.62
C THR A 162 4.37 1.40 7.08
N LYS A 163 4.26 1.95 8.28
CA LYS A 163 2.98 2.48 8.79
C LYS A 163 2.45 3.66 7.97
N ALA A 164 3.33 4.43 7.34
CA ALA A 164 2.90 5.49 6.43
C ALA A 164 2.07 4.93 5.28
N PHE A 165 2.48 3.79 4.71
CA PHE A 165 1.74 3.12 3.62
C PHE A 165 0.37 2.62 4.06
N THR A 166 0.30 1.86 5.14
CA THR A 166 -0.97 1.28 5.61
C THR A 166 -1.96 2.35 6.06
N THR A 167 -1.50 3.43 6.68
CA THR A 167 -2.37 4.55 7.04
C THR A 167 -2.83 5.35 5.81
N GLN A 168 -1.99 5.48 4.79
CA GLN A 168 -2.41 6.05 3.50
C GLN A 168 -3.52 5.20 2.87
N LEU A 169 -3.42 3.89 2.93
CA LEU A 169 -4.48 3.00 2.43
C LEU A 169 -5.80 3.20 3.19
N VAL A 170 -5.74 3.34 4.50
CA VAL A 170 -6.95 3.63 5.31
C VAL A 170 -7.58 4.95 4.88
N ALA A 171 -6.77 6.00 4.70
CA ALA A 171 -7.25 7.31 4.23
C ALA A 171 -7.91 7.22 2.85
N LEU A 172 -7.29 6.50 1.93
CA LEU A 172 -7.79 6.32 0.56
C LEU A 172 -9.06 5.46 0.51
N PHE A 173 -9.16 4.47 1.36
CA PHE A 173 -10.40 3.72 1.55
C PHE A 173 -11.52 4.65 2.04
N GLY A 174 -11.23 5.48 3.05
CA GLY A 174 -12.16 6.49 3.55
C GLY A 174 -12.64 7.44 2.46
N LEU A 175 -11.72 7.93 1.63
CA LEU A 175 -12.05 8.78 0.48
C LEU A 175 -13.01 8.06 -0.49
N SER A 176 -12.74 6.80 -0.77
CA SER A 176 -13.56 5.99 -1.68
C SER A 176 -14.98 5.82 -1.17
N VAL A 177 -15.14 5.53 0.12
CA VAL A 177 -16.47 5.40 0.74
C VAL A 177 -17.21 6.74 0.78
N THR A 178 -16.52 7.81 1.17
CA THR A 178 -17.09 9.17 1.20
C THR A 178 -17.62 9.60 -0.16
N LEU A 179 -16.81 9.42 -1.21
CA LEU A 179 -17.22 9.71 -2.59
C LEU A 179 -18.37 8.80 -3.02
N GLY A 180 -18.31 7.53 -2.67
CA GLY A 180 -19.38 6.58 -2.98
C GLY A 180 -20.73 6.99 -2.37
N MET A 181 -20.71 7.49 -1.14
CA MET A 181 -21.91 8.01 -0.47
C MET A 181 -22.46 9.24 -1.19
N LEU A 182 -21.58 10.22 -1.48
CA LEU A 182 -21.99 11.46 -2.16
C LEU A 182 -22.52 11.22 -3.57
N LYS A 183 -21.96 10.24 -4.30
CA LYS A 183 -22.36 9.89 -5.66
C LYS A 183 -23.54 8.91 -5.71
N GLY A 184 -24.08 8.49 -4.55
CA GLY A 184 -25.26 7.62 -4.46
C GLY A 184 -24.97 6.14 -4.68
N HIS A 185 -23.73 5.70 -4.55
CA HIS A 185 -23.33 4.29 -4.76
C HIS A 185 -23.11 3.51 -3.47
N VAL A 186 -23.10 4.20 -2.33
CA VAL A 186 -22.98 3.60 -1.01
C VAL A 186 -24.17 4.02 -0.17
N ASP A 187 -25.07 3.06 0.11
CA ASP A 187 -26.25 3.28 0.94
C ASP A 187 -25.90 3.13 2.44
N ALA A 188 -26.90 3.33 3.31
CA ALA A 188 -26.69 3.25 4.76
C ALA A 188 -26.20 1.87 5.22
N THR A 189 -26.67 0.79 4.59
CA THR A 189 -26.28 -0.58 4.92
C THR A 189 -24.79 -0.81 4.58
N LYS A 190 -24.38 -0.42 3.38
CA LYS A 190 -22.97 -0.51 2.96
C LYS A 190 -22.07 0.35 3.85
N GLN A 191 -22.51 1.56 4.18
CA GLN A 191 -21.77 2.47 5.08
C GLN A 191 -21.51 1.79 6.43
N GLN A 192 -22.53 1.18 7.02
CA GLN A 192 -22.36 0.47 8.31
C GLN A 192 -21.41 -0.72 8.19
N ASN A 193 -21.45 -1.45 7.08
CA ASN A 193 -20.51 -2.54 6.84
C ASN A 193 -19.09 -2.05 6.74
N TYR A 194 -18.83 -0.93 6.06
CA TYR A 194 -17.48 -0.34 5.97
C TYR A 194 -16.99 0.18 7.32
N LEU A 195 -17.86 0.79 8.12
CA LEU A 195 -17.52 1.21 9.48
C LEU A 195 -17.11 0.02 10.34
N GLU A 196 -17.85 -1.08 10.27
CA GLU A 196 -17.54 -2.30 11.03
C GLU A 196 -16.23 -2.93 10.58
N GLN A 197 -15.97 -2.96 9.27
CA GLN A 197 -14.69 -3.45 8.74
C GLN A 197 -13.52 -2.63 9.28
N LEU A 198 -13.64 -1.30 9.33
CA LEU A 198 -12.60 -0.43 9.89
C LEU A 198 -12.39 -0.66 11.39
N ARG A 199 -13.47 -0.87 12.16
CA ARG A 199 -13.35 -1.16 13.60
C ARG A 199 -12.61 -2.44 13.89
N GLN A 200 -12.80 -3.47 13.05
CA GLN A 200 -12.17 -4.78 13.21
C GLN A 200 -10.74 -4.83 12.69
N LEU A 201 -10.36 -3.95 11.79
CA LEU A 201 -9.07 -4.00 11.10
C LEU A 201 -7.86 -4.03 12.05
N PRO A 202 -7.76 -3.15 13.07
CA PRO A 202 -6.59 -3.17 13.96
C PRO A 202 -6.35 -4.52 14.63
N GLY A 203 -7.41 -5.23 15.01
CA GLY A 203 -7.30 -6.58 15.57
C GLY A 203 -6.76 -7.60 14.57
N SER A 204 -7.21 -7.53 13.32
CA SER A 204 -6.71 -8.39 12.25
C SER A 204 -5.23 -8.10 11.95
N ILE A 205 -4.84 -6.83 11.97
CA ILE A 205 -3.44 -6.42 11.79
C ILE A 205 -2.55 -6.99 12.91
N GLN A 206 -3.03 -6.94 14.15
CA GLN A 206 -2.29 -7.52 15.28
C GLN A 206 -2.11 -9.04 15.09
N HIS A 207 -3.14 -9.75 14.64
CA HIS A 207 -3.03 -11.17 14.35
C HIS A 207 -2.03 -11.45 13.21
N ALA A 208 -1.97 -10.59 12.19
CA ALA A 208 -0.96 -10.71 11.14
C ALA A 208 0.46 -10.53 11.69
N LEU A 209 0.66 -9.59 12.62
CA LEU A 209 1.95 -9.40 13.28
C LEU A 209 2.37 -10.63 14.10
N ASN A 210 1.42 -11.40 14.61
CA ASN A 210 1.71 -12.62 15.36
C ASN A 210 2.25 -13.76 14.48
N LEU A 211 2.26 -13.59 13.16
CA LEU A 211 2.89 -14.51 12.21
C LEU A 211 4.43 -14.35 12.16
N GLU A 212 4.97 -13.36 12.81
CA GLU A 212 6.40 -13.02 12.75
C GLU A 212 7.33 -14.23 12.93
N PRO A 213 7.15 -15.14 13.93
CA PRO A 213 8.03 -16.31 14.08
C PRO A 213 8.06 -17.21 12.85
N GLN A 214 6.93 -17.41 12.17
CA GLN A 214 6.88 -18.21 10.94
C GLN A 214 7.60 -17.52 9.79
N ILE A 215 7.46 -16.20 9.71
CA ILE A 215 8.06 -15.38 8.65
C ILE A 215 9.59 -15.32 8.81
N VAL A 216 10.10 -15.31 10.03
CA VAL A 216 11.54 -15.37 10.31
C VAL A 216 12.18 -16.59 9.64
N LEU A 217 11.51 -17.74 9.66
CA LEU A 217 12.02 -18.96 9.02
C LEU A 217 12.14 -18.79 7.50
N TRP A 218 11.14 -18.17 6.86
CA TRP A 218 11.20 -17.86 5.44
C TRP A 218 12.32 -16.86 5.13
N ALA A 219 12.43 -15.81 5.94
CA ALA A 219 13.42 -14.76 5.75
C ALA A 219 14.86 -15.30 5.71
N GLN A 220 15.15 -16.34 6.48
CA GLN A 220 16.46 -17.00 6.47
C GLN A 220 16.77 -17.63 5.11
N GLN A 221 15.77 -18.16 4.42
CA GLN A 221 15.92 -18.70 3.06
C GLN A 221 16.12 -17.58 2.05
N PHE A 222 15.34 -16.51 2.15
CA PHE A 222 15.45 -15.34 1.26
C PHE A 222 16.81 -14.66 1.37
N ALA A 223 17.38 -14.60 2.57
CA ALA A 223 18.67 -13.96 2.80
C ALA A 223 19.82 -14.54 1.97
N LYS A 224 19.67 -15.78 1.51
CA LYS A 224 20.68 -16.49 0.70
C LYS A 224 20.49 -16.30 -0.79
N LYS A 225 19.44 -15.60 -1.21
CA LYS A 225 19.08 -15.41 -2.62
C LYS A 225 19.54 -14.05 -3.11
N SER A 226 19.77 -13.93 -4.41
CA SER A 226 20.09 -12.67 -5.08
C SER A 226 18.89 -12.04 -5.75
N ASP A 227 17.86 -12.82 -6.04
CA ASP A 227 16.67 -12.42 -6.78
C ASP A 227 15.41 -12.98 -6.14
N ALA A 228 14.28 -12.31 -6.33
CA ALA A 228 12.97 -12.78 -5.89
C ALA A 228 11.87 -12.21 -6.77
N LEU A 229 10.80 -12.97 -6.95
CA LEU A 229 9.58 -12.50 -7.61
C LEU A 229 8.44 -12.41 -6.61
N PHE A 230 7.56 -11.42 -6.83
CA PHE A 230 6.33 -11.22 -6.06
C PHE A 230 5.15 -11.22 -7.02
N LEU A 231 4.13 -12.00 -6.73
CA LEU A 231 2.95 -12.12 -7.57
C LEU A 231 1.67 -11.75 -6.80
N GLY A 232 0.79 -11.04 -7.49
CA GLY A 232 -0.53 -10.72 -7.01
C GLY A 232 -1.47 -10.48 -8.19
N ARG A 233 -2.76 -10.51 -7.94
CA ARG A 233 -3.78 -10.20 -8.95
C ARG A 233 -4.76 -9.17 -8.42
N GLY A 234 -5.33 -8.38 -9.33
CA GLY A 234 -6.28 -7.35 -8.97
C GLY A 234 -5.69 -6.38 -7.96
N ILE A 235 -6.47 -6.06 -6.93
CA ILE A 235 -6.07 -5.11 -5.88
C ILE A 235 -4.82 -5.55 -5.09
N HIS A 236 -4.47 -6.83 -5.13
CA HIS A 236 -3.29 -7.36 -4.42
C HIS A 236 -2.01 -7.30 -5.25
N TYR A 237 -2.07 -6.93 -6.52
CA TYR A 237 -0.87 -6.65 -7.30
C TYR A 237 -0.07 -5.47 -6.71
N PRO A 238 -0.68 -4.33 -6.37
CA PRO A 238 0.06 -3.26 -5.69
C PRO A 238 0.70 -3.70 -4.36
N VAL A 239 0.10 -4.64 -3.64
CA VAL A 239 0.72 -5.23 -2.43
C VAL A 239 1.99 -5.99 -2.78
N ALA A 240 1.96 -6.75 -3.87
CA ALA A 240 3.14 -7.45 -4.38
C ALA A 240 4.24 -6.45 -4.79
N LEU A 241 3.88 -5.35 -5.46
CA LEU A 241 4.82 -4.27 -5.79
C LEU A 241 5.47 -3.68 -4.54
N GLU A 242 4.67 -3.40 -3.51
CA GLU A 242 5.17 -2.86 -2.25
C GLU A 242 6.09 -3.85 -1.54
N GLY A 243 5.74 -5.14 -1.53
CA GLY A 243 6.59 -6.19 -0.96
C GLY A 243 7.94 -6.27 -1.66
N ALA A 244 7.94 -6.25 -2.99
CA ALA A 244 9.18 -6.25 -3.78
C ALA A 244 10.02 -5.00 -3.52
N LEU A 245 9.39 -3.83 -3.41
CA LEU A 245 10.07 -2.58 -3.09
C LEU A 245 10.75 -2.64 -1.72
N LYS A 246 10.04 -3.09 -0.69
CA LYS A 246 10.61 -3.20 0.66
C LYS A 246 11.78 -4.17 0.68
N LEU A 247 11.66 -5.31 0.01
CA LEU A 247 12.75 -6.28 -0.03
C LEU A 247 13.99 -5.69 -0.69
N LYS A 248 13.86 -5.05 -1.86
CA LYS A 248 15.02 -4.47 -2.55
C LYS A 248 15.65 -3.30 -1.77
N GLU A 249 14.82 -2.45 -1.13
CA GLU A 249 15.31 -1.27 -0.41
C GLU A 249 16.28 -1.64 0.73
N ILE A 250 15.94 -2.67 1.50
CA ILE A 250 16.65 -2.95 2.76
C ILE A 250 17.53 -4.20 2.73
N THR A 251 17.31 -5.11 1.76
CA THR A 251 18.14 -6.32 1.63
C THR A 251 19.12 -6.26 0.47
N TYR A 252 18.86 -5.39 -0.52
CA TYR A 252 19.59 -5.28 -1.79
C TYR A 252 19.39 -6.51 -2.69
N ILE A 253 18.45 -7.38 -2.37
CA ILE A 253 18.00 -8.45 -3.27
C ILE A 253 17.25 -7.80 -4.44
N HIS A 254 17.56 -8.23 -5.67
CA HIS A 254 16.81 -7.77 -6.83
C HIS A 254 15.43 -8.42 -6.82
N ALA A 255 14.43 -7.66 -6.42
CA ALA A 255 13.05 -8.13 -6.28
C ALA A 255 12.14 -7.37 -7.22
N GLU A 256 11.28 -8.09 -7.95
CA GLU A 256 10.29 -7.50 -8.84
C GLU A 256 8.93 -8.14 -8.65
N ALA A 257 7.89 -7.37 -8.95
CA ALA A 257 6.52 -7.84 -8.86
C ALA A 257 5.86 -7.80 -10.23
N TYR A 258 5.00 -8.79 -10.48
CA TYR A 258 4.20 -8.87 -11.69
C TYR A 258 2.74 -9.20 -11.34
N PRO A 259 1.76 -8.69 -12.11
CA PRO A 259 0.44 -9.30 -12.09
C PRO A 259 0.61 -10.77 -12.47
N ALA A 260 0.08 -11.68 -11.66
CA ALA A 260 0.39 -13.10 -11.85
C ALA A 260 0.02 -13.63 -13.26
N GLY A 261 -1.01 -13.04 -13.88
CA GLY A 261 -1.41 -13.38 -15.24
C GLY A 261 -0.36 -13.03 -16.31
N GLU A 262 0.56 -12.09 -16.01
CA GLU A 262 1.61 -11.67 -16.94
C GLU A 262 2.80 -12.64 -17.00
N LEU A 263 2.85 -13.64 -16.12
CA LEU A 263 3.95 -14.63 -16.13
C LEU A 263 4.17 -15.25 -17.52
N LYS A 264 3.09 -15.61 -18.20
CA LYS A 264 3.15 -16.23 -19.54
C LYS A 264 3.69 -15.30 -20.63
N HIS A 265 3.72 -14.00 -20.36
CA HIS A 265 4.13 -12.99 -21.33
C HIS A 265 5.57 -12.51 -21.13
N GLY A 266 6.41 -13.38 -20.57
CA GLY A 266 7.85 -13.14 -20.44
C GLY A 266 8.45 -13.54 -19.11
N PRO A 267 7.95 -13.03 -17.94
CA PRO A 267 8.62 -13.25 -16.66
C PRO A 267 8.81 -14.72 -16.27
N LEU A 268 7.98 -15.63 -16.79
CA LEU A 268 8.09 -17.06 -16.51
C LEU A 268 9.46 -17.64 -16.92
N ALA A 269 10.14 -16.99 -17.87
CA ALA A 269 11.49 -17.37 -18.27
C ALA A 269 12.53 -17.26 -17.13
N LEU A 270 12.24 -16.46 -16.10
CA LEU A 270 13.13 -16.26 -14.96
C LEU A 270 12.98 -17.34 -13.88
N VAL A 271 11.93 -18.14 -13.96
CA VAL A 271 11.59 -19.11 -12.90
C VAL A 271 12.46 -20.35 -13.01
N ASP A 272 13.19 -20.62 -11.93
CA ASP A 272 13.98 -21.82 -11.70
C ASP A 272 14.05 -22.10 -10.19
N GLU A 273 14.82 -23.09 -9.77
CA GLU A 273 14.98 -23.49 -8.38
C GLU A 273 15.68 -22.43 -7.50
N ASN A 274 16.33 -21.43 -8.11
CA ASN A 274 17.05 -20.36 -7.38
C ASN A 274 16.22 -19.08 -7.23
N MET A 275 15.06 -19.00 -7.85
CA MET A 275 14.18 -17.83 -7.81
C MET A 275 13.01 -18.11 -6.88
N PRO A 276 13.03 -17.61 -5.61
CA PRO A 276 11.88 -17.71 -4.75
C PRO A 276 10.76 -16.80 -5.27
N VAL A 277 9.53 -17.30 -5.21
CA VAL A 277 8.35 -16.59 -5.70
C VAL A 277 7.36 -16.42 -4.54
N VAL A 278 7.19 -15.18 -4.10
CA VAL A 278 6.17 -14.81 -3.10
C VAL A 278 4.84 -14.62 -3.80
N VAL A 279 3.79 -15.23 -3.28
CA VAL A 279 2.44 -15.13 -3.85
C VAL A 279 1.49 -14.58 -2.79
N ILE A 280 0.80 -13.50 -3.12
CA ILE A 280 -0.31 -12.97 -2.33
C ILE A 280 -1.58 -13.68 -2.82
N ALA A 281 -2.15 -14.53 -1.97
CA ALA A 281 -3.26 -15.42 -2.35
C ALA A 281 -4.47 -15.25 -1.40
N PRO A 282 -5.15 -14.09 -1.45
CA PRO A 282 -6.31 -13.85 -0.60
C PRO A 282 -7.51 -14.72 -1.03
N HIS A 283 -8.41 -14.95 -0.08
CA HIS A 283 -9.65 -15.68 -0.32
C HIS A 283 -10.68 -14.77 -1.01
N ASP A 284 -10.44 -14.48 -2.28
CA ASP A 284 -11.30 -13.64 -3.11
C ASP A 284 -11.70 -14.36 -4.41
N ARG A 285 -12.43 -13.66 -5.28
CA ARG A 285 -12.90 -14.22 -6.55
C ARG A 285 -11.80 -14.61 -7.53
N LEU A 286 -10.58 -14.13 -7.32
CA LEU A 286 -9.43 -14.42 -8.20
C LEU A 286 -8.55 -15.57 -7.70
N LEU A 287 -8.89 -16.18 -6.56
CA LEU A 287 -8.04 -17.20 -5.92
C LEU A 287 -7.72 -18.36 -6.87
N ASP A 288 -8.72 -18.87 -7.62
CA ASP A 288 -8.50 -19.98 -8.54
C ASP A 288 -7.54 -19.58 -9.68
N LYS A 289 -7.58 -18.32 -10.11
CA LYS A 289 -6.65 -17.79 -11.11
C LYS A 289 -5.22 -17.72 -10.56
N VAL A 290 -5.08 -17.29 -9.30
CA VAL A 290 -3.79 -17.28 -8.61
C VAL A 290 -3.24 -18.70 -8.49
N LYS A 291 -4.07 -19.68 -8.09
CA LYS A 291 -3.67 -21.08 -8.00
C LYS A 291 -3.17 -21.63 -9.34
N ALA A 292 -3.83 -21.28 -10.45
CA ALA A 292 -3.39 -21.67 -11.78
C ALA A 292 -2.02 -21.09 -12.12
N ASN A 293 -1.76 -19.83 -11.77
CA ASN A 293 -0.47 -19.20 -11.95
C ASN A 293 0.63 -19.87 -11.09
N MET A 294 0.28 -20.27 -9.88
CA MET A 294 1.21 -21.02 -9.01
C MET A 294 1.63 -22.35 -9.63
N GLN A 295 0.72 -23.06 -10.29
CA GLN A 295 1.02 -24.30 -10.98
C GLN A 295 2.01 -24.08 -12.12
N GLU A 296 1.92 -22.95 -12.83
CA GLU A 296 2.87 -22.58 -13.88
C GLU A 296 4.29 -22.43 -13.32
N VAL A 297 4.42 -21.82 -12.14
CA VAL A 297 5.70 -21.67 -11.44
C VAL A 297 6.24 -23.02 -10.97
N SER A 298 5.40 -23.83 -10.33
CA SER A 298 5.78 -25.18 -9.83
C SER A 298 6.25 -26.09 -10.97
N ALA A 299 5.59 -26.05 -12.13
CA ALA A 299 5.94 -26.87 -13.28
C ALA A 299 7.35 -26.57 -13.81
N ARG A 300 7.94 -25.42 -13.46
CA ARG A 300 9.29 -25.01 -13.87
C ARG A 300 10.31 -25.10 -12.74
N GLY A 301 9.96 -25.82 -11.67
CA GLY A 301 10.85 -26.02 -10.52
C GLY A 301 10.95 -24.81 -9.60
N GLY A 302 10.11 -23.80 -9.75
CA GLY A 302 10.10 -22.63 -8.89
C GLY A 302 9.61 -22.97 -7.48
N GLU A 303 10.16 -22.29 -6.48
CA GLU A 303 9.79 -22.44 -5.09
C GLU A 303 8.81 -21.33 -4.70
N LEU A 304 7.64 -21.72 -4.21
CA LEU A 304 6.54 -20.82 -3.87
C LEU A 304 6.45 -20.57 -2.38
N PHE A 305 6.27 -19.30 -2.02
CA PHE A 305 6.07 -18.81 -0.65
C PHE A 305 4.74 -18.07 -0.63
N VAL A 306 3.69 -18.73 -0.15
CA VAL A 306 2.32 -18.29 -0.31
C VAL A 306 1.76 -17.71 0.99
N PHE A 307 1.29 -16.48 0.94
CA PHE A 307 0.47 -15.90 2.00
C PHE A 307 -1.00 -16.10 1.63
N ALA A 308 -1.66 -17.03 2.30
CA ALA A 308 -3.05 -17.39 2.06
C ALA A 308 -3.92 -17.08 3.28
N ASP A 309 -5.15 -16.63 3.07
CA ASP A 309 -6.07 -16.38 4.16
C ASP A 309 -6.41 -17.69 4.92
N LEU A 310 -6.65 -17.57 6.22
CA LEU A 310 -6.93 -18.71 7.10
C LEU A 310 -8.12 -19.54 6.62
N ASP A 311 -9.12 -18.90 6.03
CA ASP A 311 -10.32 -19.52 5.48
C ASP A 311 -10.16 -20.04 4.04
N SER A 312 -8.98 -19.92 3.44
CA SER A 312 -8.67 -20.50 2.15
C SER A 312 -8.28 -21.97 2.25
N ASN A 313 -8.62 -22.75 1.23
CA ASN A 313 -8.23 -24.15 1.14
C ASN A 313 -6.89 -24.26 0.40
N PHE A 314 -5.80 -24.17 1.16
CA PHE A 314 -4.43 -24.35 0.70
C PHE A 314 -3.71 -25.40 1.52
N THR A 315 -2.89 -26.22 0.88
CA THR A 315 -2.03 -27.20 1.55
C THR A 315 -0.59 -27.00 1.13
N GLU A 316 0.34 -27.18 2.06
CA GLU A 316 1.75 -27.27 1.76
C GLU A 316 2.05 -28.54 0.96
N SER A 317 3.02 -28.46 0.07
CA SER A 317 3.55 -29.58 -0.69
C SER A 317 5.02 -29.32 -0.99
N GLU A 318 5.67 -30.23 -1.69
CA GLU A 318 7.06 -30.04 -2.09
C GLU A 318 7.18 -28.78 -2.96
N GLY A 319 8.06 -27.86 -2.55
CA GLY A 319 8.27 -26.57 -3.23
C GLY A 319 7.17 -25.55 -3.03
N VAL A 320 6.18 -25.82 -2.16
CA VAL A 320 5.09 -24.87 -1.84
C VAL A 320 4.99 -24.68 -0.33
N HIS A 321 5.43 -23.52 0.13
CA HIS A 321 5.36 -23.12 1.53
C HIS A 321 4.16 -22.21 1.74
N VAL A 322 3.39 -22.40 2.80
CA VAL A 322 2.19 -21.61 3.08
C VAL A 322 2.26 -21.04 4.49
N ILE A 323 2.06 -19.73 4.60
CA ILE A 323 1.74 -19.06 5.87
C ILE A 323 0.31 -18.57 5.78
N ARG A 324 -0.50 -18.91 6.79
CA ARG A 324 -1.90 -18.53 6.84
C ARG A 324 -2.05 -17.20 7.55
N THR A 325 -2.49 -16.20 6.81
CA THR A 325 -2.87 -14.90 7.35
C THR A 325 -4.24 -15.00 8.04
N PRO A 326 -4.65 -13.99 8.83
CA PRO A 326 -6.00 -13.97 9.39
C PRO A 326 -7.07 -14.17 8.31
N ARG A 327 -8.31 -14.44 8.75
CA ARG A 327 -9.46 -14.57 7.84
C ARG A 327 -9.58 -13.33 6.96
N HIS A 328 -10.11 -13.54 5.76
CA HIS A 328 -10.32 -12.47 4.79
C HIS A 328 -11.12 -11.30 5.39
N VAL A 329 -10.66 -10.09 5.17
CA VAL A 329 -11.24 -8.86 5.74
C VAL A 329 -11.94 -7.99 4.67
N GLY A 330 -12.42 -8.62 3.60
CA GLY A 330 -13.16 -7.92 2.55
C GLY A 330 -12.31 -6.90 1.79
N ASP A 331 -12.87 -5.72 1.57
CA ASP A 331 -12.21 -4.65 0.80
C ASP A 331 -10.90 -4.17 1.43
N LEU A 332 -10.70 -4.38 2.72
CA LEU A 332 -9.48 -3.97 3.45
C LEU A 332 -8.34 -5.01 3.33
N SER A 333 -8.55 -6.10 2.60
CA SER A 333 -7.58 -7.18 2.42
C SER A 333 -6.17 -6.71 1.99
N PRO A 334 -6.00 -5.71 1.10
CA PRO A 334 -4.67 -5.21 0.76
C PRO A 334 -3.89 -4.67 1.96
N ILE A 335 -4.57 -4.07 2.92
CA ILE A 335 -3.93 -3.55 4.15
C ILE A 335 -3.40 -4.72 4.98
N LEU A 336 -4.22 -5.74 5.17
CA LEU A 336 -3.85 -6.94 5.93
C LEU A 336 -2.64 -7.65 5.29
N HIS A 337 -2.67 -7.88 3.99
CA HIS A 337 -1.62 -8.60 3.28
C HIS A 337 -0.31 -7.82 3.13
N THR A 338 -0.31 -6.52 3.44
CA THR A 338 0.92 -5.72 3.49
C THR A 338 1.79 -6.11 4.68
N ILE A 339 1.21 -6.51 5.79
CA ILE A 339 1.96 -6.78 7.03
C ILE A 339 2.96 -7.94 6.86
N PRO A 340 2.57 -9.11 6.33
CA PRO A 340 3.51 -10.22 6.16
C PRO A 340 4.70 -9.87 5.24
N VAL A 341 4.48 -9.12 4.16
CA VAL A 341 5.57 -8.77 3.24
C VAL A 341 6.53 -7.76 3.85
N GLN A 342 6.06 -6.86 4.72
CA GLN A 342 6.93 -5.97 5.49
C GLN A 342 7.80 -6.76 6.47
N LEU A 343 7.21 -7.69 7.20
CA LEU A 343 7.94 -8.55 8.15
C LEU A 343 8.98 -9.42 7.43
N LEU A 344 8.63 -9.98 6.28
CA LEU A 344 9.55 -10.79 5.48
C LEU A 344 10.78 -9.97 5.07
N SER A 345 10.57 -8.75 4.57
CA SER A 345 11.65 -7.86 4.15
C SER A 345 12.55 -7.46 5.32
N TYR A 346 11.95 -7.09 6.44
CA TYR A 346 12.69 -6.73 7.65
C TYR A 346 13.58 -7.86 8.13
N HIS A 347 13.04 -9.07 8.29
CA HIS A 347 13.81 -10.22 8.80
C HIS A 347 14.82 -10.74 7.78
N ALA A 348 14.55 -10.67 6.49
CA ALA A 348 15.54 -10.98 5.47
C ALA A 348 16.74 -10.02 5.54
N ALA A 349 16.49 -8.72 5.77
CA ALA A 349 17.55 -7.74 5.97
C ALA A 349 18.39 -8.03 7.21
N LEU A 350 17.74 -8.39 8.32
CA LEU A 350 18.48 -8.81 9.54
C LEU A 350 19.38 -10.01 9.26
N ALA A 351 18.87 -11.01 8.57
CA ALA A 351 19.65 -12.22 8.26
C ALA A 351 20.82 -11.92 7.31
N ARG A 352 20.70 -10.91 6.46
CA ARG A 352 21.80 -10.46 5.58
C ARG A 352 22.78 -9.51 6.27
N GLY A 353 22.42 -8.94 7.42
CA GLY A 353 23.24 -7.99 8.15
C GLY A 353 23.28 -6.59 7.55
N THR A 354 22.28 -6.19 6.77
CA THR A 354 22.18 -4.85 6.20
C THR A 354 21.61 -3.85 7.21
N ASP A 355 21.80 -2.55 6.96
CA ASP A 355 21.21 -1.49 7.78
C ASP A 355 19.75 -1.29 7.40
N VAL A 356 18.83 -1.76 8.23
CA VAL A 356 17.38 -1.71 7.93
C VAL A 356 16.79 -0.32 8.06
N ASP A 357 17.35 0.53 8.94
CA ASP A 357 16.82 1.88 9.16
C ASP A 357 17.39 2.93 8.20
N LYS A 358 18.63 2.73 7.76
CA LYS A 358 19.34 3.62 6.84
C LYS A 358 20.01 2.82 5.74
N PRO A 359 19.23 2.24 4.82
CA PRO A 359 19.83 1.50 3.71
C PRO A 359 20.69 2.43 2.83
N ARG A 360 21.69 1.84 2.19
CA ARG A 360 22.63 2.59 1.36
C ARG A 360 21.88 3.31 0.22
N ASN A 361 22.41 4.47 -0.18
CA ASN A 361 21.95 5.26 -1.34
C ASN A 361 20.54 5.84 -1.22
N LEU A 362 19.88 5.70 -0.09
CA LEU A 362 18.49 6.16 0.09
C LEU A 362 18.41 7.24 1.17
N ALA A 363 17.38 8.09 1.04
CA ALA A 363 17.03 9.10 2.04
C ALA A 363 15.53 8.98 2.37
N LYS A 364 15.16 9.37 3.60
CA LYS A 364 13.75 9.29 4.06
C LYS A 364 12.82 10.15 3.20
N SER A 365 13.26 11.34 2.83
CA SER A 365 12.52 12.30 1.99
C SER A 365 13.36 12.68 0.79
N VAL A 366 12.79 12.58 -0.41
CA VAL A 366 13.45 13.01 -1.65
C VAL A 366 13.01 14.44 -1.93
N THR A 367 13.82 15.41 -1.50
CA THR A 367 13.55 16.84 -1.59
C THR A 367 14.30 17.52 -2.74
N VAL A 368 15.04 16.75 -3.53
CA VAL A 368 15.80 17.20 -4.70
C VAL A 368 15.44 16.37 -5.93
N GLU A 369 15.75 16.95 -7.09
CA GLU A 369 15.55 16.25 -8.37
C GLU A 369 16.64 15.22 -8.64
#